data_6a58b285b9b0efa233714d513b22f7da
#
_entry.id   6a58b285b9b0efa233714d513b22f7da
#
_cell.length_a   1.000
_cell.length_b   1.000
_cell.length_c   1.000
_cell.angle_alpha   90.00
_cell.angle_beta   90.00
_cell.angle_gamma   90.00
#
_symmetry.space_group_name_H-M   'P 1'
#
loop_
_entity.id
_entity.type
_entity.pdbx_description
1 polymer ?
#
loop_
_entity_poly.entity_id
_entity_poly.type
_entity_poly.pdbx_seq_one_letter_code
_entity_poly.pdbx_strand_id
1 'polypeptide(L)'
;MIPEDDTTLSSLRPGDVRPELLAPAGDMDCARAAVANGADAIYFGLDRFNARLRANNFTLDSLPELMRFLHAHGVKGYVTMNTLIFTSELPDALAYLGYLNAAGADGVIVQDMGLARCLTEWSRRDPAMKLELHASTQMTLTSPEGLEFASRFLDLKQAVLARELSLKEIEQCARHTDIPLEVFVHGALCVAYSGQCLTSESLGQRSANRGECAQACRMPYA
;
A
#
# COMPACT_ATOMS: atom_id res chain seq x y z
N MET A 1 3.88 32.96 -2.09
CA MET A 1 3.93 33.40 -0.68
C MET A 1 3.00 32.43 0.05
N ILE A 2 3.57 31.36 0.63
CA ILE A 2 2.83 30.40 1.47
C ILE A 2 2.84 31.04 2.86
N PRO A 3 1.72 31.21 3.55
CA PRO A 3 1.72 31.71 4.91
C PRO A 3 2.46 30.71 5.80
N GLU A 4 3.52 31.15 6.44
CA GLU A 4 4.13 30.49 7.59
C GLU A 4 3.16 30.64 8.78
N ASP A 5 2.19 29.76 8.89
CA ASP A 5 1.38 29.68 10.10
C ASP A 5 1.54 28.27 10.70
N ASP A 6 2.57 28.16 11.52
CA ASP A 6 2.98 26.96 12.27
C ASP A 6 2.02 26.66 13.45
N THR A 7 0.78 27.18 13.39
CA THR A 7 -0.20 27.07 14.48
C THR A 7 -1.09 25.85 14.40
N THR A 8 -1.01 25.04 13.32
CA THR A 8 -1.93 23.91 13.11
C THR A 8 -1.52 22.62 13.82
N LEU A 9 -0.26 22.44 14.17
CA LEU A 9 0.17 21.25 14.93
C LEU A 9 -0.13 21.35 16.45
N SER A 10 -0.43 22.56 16.96
CA SER A 10 -0.81 22.74 18.37
C SER A 10 -2.30 22.46 18.68
N SER A 11 -3.10 22.09 17.68
CA SER A 11 -4.55 21.89 17.83
C SER A 11 -5.00 20.46 18.08
N LEU A 12 -4.08 19.49 18.17
CA LEU A 12 -4.41 18.15 18.63
C LEU A 12 -4.85 18.22 20.11
N ARG A 13 -6.06 17.76 20.41
CA ARG A 13 -6.56 17.69 21.77
C ARG A 13 -5.78 16.63 22.55
N PRO A 14 -5.59 16.77 23.87
CA PRO A 14 -5.06 15.68 24.66
C PRO A 14 -5.91 14.42 24.46
N GLY A 15 -5.31 13.38 23.88
CA GLY A 15 -5.99 12.12 23.52
C GLY A 15 -6.17 11.88 22.02
N ASP A 16 -5.93 12.89 21.16
CA ASP A 16 -5.89 12.66 19.70
C ASP A 16 -4.63 11.85 19.36
N VAL A 17 -4.83 10.75 18.64
CA VAL A 17 -3.72 9.93 18.13
C VAL A 17 -3.18 10.60 16.88
N ARG A 18 -1.87 10.89 16.87
CA ARG A 18 -1.20 11.39 15.65
C ARG A 18 -1.29 10.32 14.57
N PRO A 19 -1.74 10.64 13.35
CA PRO A 19 -1.73 9.71 12.24
C PRO A 19 -0.31 9.25 11.90
N GLU A 20 -0.16 7.99 11.48
CA GLU A 20 1.08 7.47 10.91
C GLU A 20 1.36 8.19 9.56
N LEU A 21 2.54 8.76 9.42
CA LEU A 21 2.99 9.36 8.17
C LEU A 21 3.69 8.30 7.31
N LEU A 22 2.99 7.85 6.26
CA LEU A 22 3.51 6.89 5.30
C LEU A 22 4.04 7.60 4.05
N ALA A 23 5.32 7.40 3.72
CA ALA A 23 5.95 7.99 2.55
C ALA A 23 6.35 6.93 1.49
N PRO A 24 6.32 7.26 0.18
CA PRO A 24 6.85 6.38 -0.86
C PRO A 24 8.38 6.41 -0.90
N ALA A 25 9.00 5.28 -1.25
CA ALA A 25 10.42 5.25 -1.60
C ALA A 25 10.65 4.31 -2.80
N GLY A 26 11.38 4.78 -3.81
CA GLY A 26 11.77 3.98 -4.97
C GLY A 26 13.23 3.50 -4.90
N ASP A 27 14.04 4.13 -4.05
CA ASP A 27 15.46 3.84 -3.87
C ASP A 27 15.92 4.27 -2.46
N MET A 28 17.18 4.00 -2.14
CA MET A 28 17.76 4.32 -0.82
C MET A 28 17.83 5.83 -0.54
N ASP A 29 17.97 6.67 -1.55
CA ASP A 29 18.03 8.12 -1.34
C ASP A 29 16.64 8.65 -0.99
N CYS A 30 15.59 8.15 -1.65
CA CYS A 30 14.19 8.41 -1.27
C CYS A 30 13.88 7.91 0.16
N ALA A 31 14.35 6.71 0.52
CA ALA A 31 14.15 6.16 1.87
C ALA A 31 14.83 7.03 2.94
N ARG A 32 16.08 7.44 2.71
CA ARG A 32 16.81 8.36 3.60
C ARG A 32 16.11 9.71 3.74
N ALA A 33 15.62 10.25 2.62
CA ALA A 33 14.89 11.52 2.63
C ALA A 33 13.58 11.40 3.43
N ALA A 34 12.81 10.34 3.24
CA ALA A 34 11.57 10.08 3.97
C ALA A 34 11.82 9.99 5.48
N VAL A 35 12.81 9.19 5.90
CA VAL A 35 13.21 9.04 7.30
C VAL A 35 13.67 10.38 7.89
N ALA A 36 14.51 11.12 7.18
CA ALA A 36 15.02 12.43 7.65
C ALA A 36 13.91 13.49 7.79
N ASN A 37 12.80 13.34 7.07
CA ASN A 37 11.63 14.24 7.15
C ASN A 37 10.49 13.69 8.01
N GLY A 38 10.74 12.69 8.84
CA GLY A 38 9.84 12.26 9.90
C GLY A 38 8.75 11.27 9.45
N ALA A 39 8.98 10.49 8.39
CA ALA A 39 8.11 9.38 8.06
C ALA A 39 8.12 8.33 9.18
N ASP A 40 6.94 7.85 9.56
CA ASP A 40 6.77 6.76 10.53
C ASP A 40 6.86 5.39 9.84
N ALA A 41 6.53 5.37 8.54
CA ALA A 41 6.66 4.19 7.69
C ALA A 41 6.99 4.59 6.25
N ILE A 42 7.58 3.68 5.48
CA ILE A 42 7.70 3.83 4.03
C ILE A 42 7.04 2.65 3.31
N TYR A 43 6.47 2.91 2.13
CA TYR A 43 6.05 1.85 1.22
C TYR A 43 6.88 1.86 -0.07
N PHE A 44 7.17 0.68 -0.56
CA PHE A 44 8.02 0.52 -1.73
C PHE A 44 7.67 -0.75 -2.51
N GLY A 45 8.03 -0.75 -3.79
CA GLY A 45 7.94 -1.91 -4.65
C GLY A 45 9.25 -2.67 -4.74
N LEU A 46 9.13 -3.93 -5.09
CA LEU A 46 10.25 -4.77 -5.52
C LEU A 46 10.06 -5.12 -7.01
N ASP A 47 10.90 -5.97 -7.52
CA ASP A 47 10.97 -6.35 -8.94
C ASP A 47 9.80 -7.23 -9.43
N ARG A 48 8.95 -7.75 -8.51
CA ARG A 48 7.79 -8.61 -8.86
C ARG A 48 6.53 -8.18 -8.12
N PHE A 49 5.38 -8.51 -8.68
CA PHE A 49 4.03 -8.35 -8.10
C PHE A 49 3.66 -6.92 -7.70
N ASN A 50 4.35 -5.93 -8.23
CA ASN A 50 4.19 -4.52 -7.91
C ASN A 50 3.49 -3.78 -9.05
N ALA A 51 2.50 -2.94 -8.75
CA ALA A 51 1.75 -2.14 -9.72
C ALA A 51 2.61 -1.11 -10.48
N ARG A 52 3.84 -0.87 -10.06
CA ARG A 52 4.79 0.05 -10.70
C ARG A 52 6.11 -0.63 -11.06
N LEU A 53 6.05 -1.78 -11.71
CA LEU A 53 7.24 -2.54 -12.12
C LEU A 53 8.27 -1.74 -12.93
N ARG A 54 7.83 -0.67 -13.62
CA ARG A 54 8.71 0.18 -14.46
C ARG A 54 9.32 1.38 -13.72
N ALA A 55 8.95 1.61 -12.47
CA ALA A 55 9.60 2.62 -11.63
C ALA A 55 10.94 2.09 -11.09
N ASN A 56 11.75 2.96 -10.51
CA ASN A 56 12.84 2.50 -9.67
C ASN A 56 12.24 1.70 -8.52
N ASN A 57 12.73 0.51 -8.30
CA ASN A 57 12.27 -0.39 -7.26
C ASN A 57 13.49 -0.99 -6.57
N PHE A 58 13.31 -1.38 -5.31
CA PHE A 58 14.28 -2.20 -4.61
C PHE A 58 14.30 -3.61 -5.17
N THR A 59 15.35 -4.37 -4.88
CA THR A 59 15.47 -5.78 -5.22
C THR A 59 15.34 -6.64 -3.98
N LEU A 60 15.05 -7.93 -4.15
CA LEU A 60 15.08 -8.88 -3.03
C LEU A 60 16.40 -8.85 -2.29
N ASP A 61 17.53 -8.76 -3.00
CA ASP A 61 18.87 -8.73 -2.41
C ASP A 61 19.11 -7.48 -1.56
N SER A 62 18.56 -6.34 -1.94
CA SER A 62 18.69 -5.06 -1.21
C SER A 62 17.72 -4.93 -0.03
N LEU A 63 16.66 -5.73 0.03
CA LEU A 63 15.62 -5.65 1.04
C LEU A 63 16.13 -5.79 2.48
N PRO A 64 16.99 -6.77 2.83
CA PRO A 64 17.48 -6.89 4.20
C PRO A 64 18.30 -5.67 4.67
N GLU A 65 19.01 -5.00 3.77
CA GLU A 65 19.75 -3.79 4.10
C GLU A 65 18.79 -2.62 4.35
N LEU A 66 17.80 -2.45 3.48
CA LEU A 66 16.76 -1.44 3.63
C LEU A 66 16.01 -1.62 4.96
N MET A 67 15.55 -2.83 5.28
CA MET A 67 14.80 -3.08 6.51
C MET A 67 15.65 -2.81 7.76
N ARG A 68 16.93 -3.21 7.77
CA ARG A 68 17.85 -2.84 8.86
C ARG A 68 18.02 -1.34 9.03
N PHE A 69 18.11 -0.60 7.91
CA PHE A 69 18.19 0.86 7.94
C PHE A 69 16.94 1.47 8.55
N LEU A 70 15.75 1.06 8.09
CA LEU A 70 14.47 1.57 8.58
C LEU A 70 14.29 1.30 10.08
N HIS A 71 14.49 0.06 10.50
CA HIS A 71 14.32 -0.35 11.90
C HIS A 71 15.31 0.35 12.83
N ALA A 72 16.53 0.62 12.38
CA ALA A 72 17.52 1.39 13.15
C ALA A 72 17.03 2.83 13.43
N HIS A 73 16.09 3.36 12.63
CA HIS A 73 15.49 4.68 12.81
C HIS A 73 14.05 4.61 13.37
N GLY A 74 13.56 3.42 13.76
CA GLY A 74 12.19 3.23 14.26
C GLY A 74 11.10 3.39 13.19
N VAL A 75 11.46 3.27 11.91
CA VAL A 75 10.55 3.40 10.76
C VAL A 75 10.17 2.02 10.24
N LYS A 76 8.88 1.82 9.92
CA LYS A 76 8.38 0.57 9.34
C LYS A 76 8.57 0.54 7.82
N GLY A 77 8.62 -0.68 7.25
CA GLY A 77 8.69 -0.89 5.81
C GLY A 77 7.58 -1.80 5.28
N TYR A 78 6.77 -1.26 4.36
CA TYR A 78 5.65 -1.98 3.75
C TYR A 78 5.93 -2.26 2.28
N VAL A 79 5.88 -3.53 1.90
CA VAL A 79 6.15 -3.97 0.53
C VAL A 79 4.84 -4.02 -0.27
N THR A 80 4.83 -3.44 -1.47
CA THR A 80 3.67 -3.55 -2.36
C THR A 80 3.69 -4.86 -3.14
N MET A 81 2.63 -5.67 -2.98
CA MET A 81 2.25 -6.81 -3.81
C MET A 81 0.84 -6.57 -4.37
N ASN A 82 0.66 -5.41 -5.00
CA ASN A 82 -0.63 -4.86 -5.34
C ASN A 82 -1.00 -5.04 -6.82
N THR A 83 -0.76 -6.23 -7.33
CA THR A 83 -1.22 -6.72 -8.63
C THR A 83 -2.12 -7.94 -8.47
N LEU A 84 -2.94 -8.23 -9.47
CA LEU A 84 -3.67 -9.49 -9.56
C LEU A 84 -2.68 -10.65 -9.72
N ILE A 85 -2.99 -11.80 -9.14
CA ILE A 85 -2.15 -13.01 -9.17
C ILE A 85 -2.90 -14.10 -9.94
N PHE A 86 -2.28 -14.63 -11.00
CA PHE A 86 -2.84 -15.79 -11.70
C PHE A 86 -2.56 -17.07 -10.92
N THR A 87 -3.40 -18.07 -11.12
CA THR A 87 -3.27 -19.38 -10.43
C THR A 87 -1.89 -20.00 -10.58
N SER A 88 -1.27 -19.87 -11.76
CA SER A 88 0.10 -20.34 -12.01
C SER A 88 1.19 -19.59 -11.27
N GLU A 89 0.93 -18.35 -10.85
CA GLU A 89 1.88 -17.49 -10.12
C GLU A 89 1.74 -17.61 -8.60
N LEU A 90 0.63 -18.18 -8.12
CA LEU A 90 0.33 -18.23 -6.69
C LEU A 90 1.42 -18.94 -5.85
N PRO A 91 1.99 -20.08 -6.29
CA PRO A 91 3.10 -20.71 -5.54
C PRO A 91 4.30 -19.77 -5.37
N ASP A 92 4.67 -19.05 -6.43
CA ASP A 92 5.76 -18.09 -6.42
C ASP A 92 5.45 -16.90 -5.50
N ALA A 93 4.22 -16.39 -5.56
CA ALA A 93 3.78 -15.29 -4.71
C ALA A 93 3.79 -15.67 -3.22
N LEU A 94 3.44 -16.91 -2.89
CA LEU A 94 3.52 -17.41 -1.52
C LEU A 94 4.98 -17.57 -1.04
N ALA A 95 5.85 -18.10 -1.89
CA ALA A 95 7.29 -18.16 -1.58
C ALA A 95 7.87 -16.75 -1.36
N TYR A 96 7.42 -15.79 -2.16
CA TYR A 96 7.81 -14.39 -2.04
C TYR A 96 7.37 -13.77 -0.70
N LEU A 97 6.14 -14.00 -0.23
CA LEU A 97 5.69 -13.60 1.11
C LEU A 97 6.58 -14.19 2.21
N GLY A 98 6.96 -15.46 2.09
CA GLY A 98 7.89 -16.10 3.03
C GLY A 98 9.24 -15.39 3.07
N TYR A 99 9.76 -15.00 1.91
CA TYR A 99 11.02 -14.26 1.83
C TYR A 99 10.89 -12.85 2.45
N LEU A 100 9.81 -12.11 2.17
CA LEU A 100 9.55 -10.80 2.75
C LEU A 100 9.53 -10.86 4.28
N ASN A 101 8.82 -11.85 4.81
CA ASN A 101 8.77 -12.12 6.26
C ASN A 101 10.17 -12.41 6.84
N ALA A 102 10.95 -13.26 6.18
CA ALA A 102 12.31 -13.58 6.61
C ALA A 102 13.28 -12.40 6.52
N ALA A 103 13.08 -11.49 5.55
CA ALA A 103 13.87 -10.28 5.39
C ALA A 103 13.48 -9.17 6.38
N GLY A 104 12.41 -9.36 7.17
CA GLY A 104 11.98 -8.45 8.22
C GLY A 104 11.05 -7.32 7.72
N ALA A 105 10.38 -7.48 6.58
CA ALA A 105 9.33 -6.53 6.19
C ALA A 105 8.21 -6.53 7.25
N ASP A 106 7.69 -5.34 7.57
CA ASP A 106 6.65 -5.20 8.61
C ASP A 106 5.27 -5.55 8.07
N GLY A 107 4.98 -5.19 6.81
CA GLY A 107 3.70 -5.47 6.19
C GLY A 107 3.77 -5.58 4.67
N VAL A 108 2.69 -6.05 4.10
CA VAL A 108 2.50 -6.17 2.65
C VAL A 108 1.17 -5.56 2.22
N ILE A 109 1.22 -4.71 1.19
CA ILE A 109 0.04 -4.04 0.62
C ILE A 109 -0.45 -4.85 -0.58
N VAL A 110 -1.59 -5.52 -0.46
CA VAL A 110 -2.07 -6.55 -1.40
C VAL A 110 -3.34 -6.10 -2.11
N GLN A 111 -3.42 -6.38 -3.42
CA GLN A 111 -4.65 -6.24 -4.22
C GLN A 111 -5.43 -7.55 -4.30
N ASP A 112 -4.74 -8.67 -4.54
CA ASP A 112 -5.35 -9.96 -4.86
C ASP A 112 -5.99 -10.60 -3.62
N MET A 113 -7.30 -10.86 -3.70
CA MET A 113 -8.08 -11.44 -2.59
C MET A 113 -7.64 -12.86 -2.25
N GLY A 114 -7.22 -13.65 -3.25
CA GLY A 114 -6.73 -15.01 -3.06
C GLY A 114 -5.42 -15.04 -2.29
N LEU A 115 -4.46 -14.19 -2.70
CA LEU A 115 -3.19 -14.04 -2.00
C LEU A 115 -3.39 -13.53 -0.57
N ALA A 116 -4.25 -12.51 -0.39
CA ALA A 116 -4.60 -11.96 0.92
C ALA A 116 -5.20 -13.02 1.86
N ARG A 117 -6.08 -13.88 1.32
CA ARG A 117 -6.65 -15.00 2.06
C ARG A 117 -5.58 -16.03 2.44
N CYS A 118 -4.69 -16.38 1.53
CA CYS A 118 -3.58 -17.30 1.82
C CYS A 118 -2.67 -16.77 2.94
N LEU A 119 -2.31 -15.49 2.90
CA LEU A 119 -1.51 -14.86 3.97
C LEU A 119 -2.25 -14.88 5.30
N THR A 120 -3.54 -14.55 5.31
CA THR A 120 -4.38 -14.59 6.51
C THR A 120 -4.38 -15.99 7.13
N GLU A 121 -4.53 -17.03 6.32
CA GLU A 121 -4.52 -18.42 6.80
C GLU A 121 -3.13 -18.87 7.26
N TRP A 122 -2.07 -18.40 6.59
CA TRP A 122 -0.70 -18.69 7.00
C TRP A 122 -0.40 -18.08 8.37
N SER A 123 -0.68 -16.79 8.56
CA SER A 123 -0.45 -16.10 9.84
C SER A 123 -1.22 -16.74 11.01
N ARG A 124 -2.42 -17.28 10.75
CA ARG A 124 -3.21 -18.01 11.77
C ARG A 124 -2.61 -19.36 12.17
N ARG A 125 -1.93 -20.02 11.25
CA ARG A 125 -1.35 -21.37 11.46
C ARG A 125 0.09 -21.32 11.95
N ASP A 126 0.83 -20.28 11.59
CA ASP A 126 2.25 -20.14 11.87
C ASP A 126 2.56 -18.81 12.54
N PRO A 127 2.79 -18.79 13.85
CA PRO A 127 3.15 -17.58 14.59
C PRO A 127 4.48 -16.94 14.15
N ALA A 128 5.30 -17.62 13.34
CA ALA A 128 6.50 -17.04 12.76
C ALA A 128 6.21 -16.12 11.57
N MET A 129 5.02 -16.24 10.95
CA MET A 129 4.55 -15.31 9.94
C MET A 129 4.09 -14.00 10.62
N LYS A 130 4.93 -12.98 10.57
CA LYS A 130 4.72 -11.67 11.24
C LYS A 130 4.23 -10.58 10.29
N LEU A 131 4.22 -10.87 8.98
CA LEU A 131 3.91 -9.90 7.94
C LEU A 131 2.47 -9.42 8.07
N GLU A 132 2.28 -8.12 8.32
CA GLU A 132 0.96 -7.51 8.41
C GLU A 132 0.29 -7.44 7.02
N LEU A 133 -0.99 -7.75 6.95
CA LEU A 133 -1.78 -7.65 5.71
C LEU A 133 -2.46 -6.29 5.63
N HIS A 134 -2.11 -5.48 4.63
CA HIS A 134 -2.74 -4.20 4.32
C HIS A 134 -3.51 -4.31 3.00
N ALA A 135 -4.75 -3.86 2.99
CA ALA A 135 -5.53 -3.79 1.75
C ALA A 135 -5.05 -2.62 0.89
N SER A 136 -4.69 -2.90 -0.37
CA SER A 136 -4.35 -1.86 -1.34
C SER A 136 -5.57 -1.02 -1.76
N THR A 137 -5.37 0.23 -2.21
CA THR A 137 -6.41 0.99 -2.93
C THR A 137 -7.01 0.19 -4.07
N GLN A 138 -6.21 -0.67 -4.70
CA GLN A 138 -6.62 -1.50 -5.83
C GLN A 138 -7.54 -2.66 -5.44
N MET A 139 -7.72 -2.94 -4.15
CA MET A 139 -8.76 -3.85 -3.64
C MET A 139 -10.15 -3.23 -3.71
N THR A 140 -10.25 -1.95 -4.04
CA THR A 140 -11.50 -1.19 -4.27
C THR A 140 -12.41 -1.16 -3.05
N LEU A 141 -11.85 -0.91 -1.86
CA LEU A 141 -12.65 -0.73 -0.65
C LEU A 141 -13.17 0.72 -0.61
N THR A 142 -14.47 0.87 -0.84
CA THR A 142 -15.14 2.16 -1.06
C THR A 142 -16.28 2.43 -0.07
N SER A 143 -16.61 1.47 0.79
CA SER A 143 -17.75 1.60 1.71
C SER A 143 -17.52 0.82 3.01
N PRO A 144 -18.26 1.16 4.08
CA PRO A 144 -18.27 0.37 5.31
C PRO A 144 -18.59 -1.10 5.09
N GLU A 145 -19.57 -1.39 4.22
CA GLU A 145 -20.00 -2.75 3.91
C GLU A 145 -18.89 -3.54 3.19
N GLY A 146 -18.13 -2.88 2.30
CA GLY A 146 -16.98 -3.47 1.63
C GLY A 146 -15.86 -3.81 2.63
N LEU A 147 -15.57 -2.91 3.57
CA LEU A 147 -14.61 -3.14 4.66
C LEU A 147 -15.07 -4.29 5.57
N GLU A 148 -16.34 -4.30 5.99
CA GLU A 148 -16.92 -5.37 6.79
C GLU A 148 -16.84 -6.72 6.05
N PHE A 149 -17.21 -6.76 4.76
CA PHE A 149 -17.12 -7.97 3.96
C PHE A 149 -15.69 -8.49 3.90
N ALA A 150 -14.71 -7.63 3.60
CA ALA A 150 -13.31 -8.01 3.53
C ALA A 150 -12.80 -8.55 4.90
N SER A 151 -13.15 -7.91 6.00
CA SER A 151 -12.72 -8.30 7.36
C SER A 151 -13.24 -9.66 7.81
N ARG A 152 -14.35 -10.16 7.24
CA ARG A 152 -14.85 -11.51 7.54
C ARG A 152 -13.90 -12.61 7.07
N PHE A 153 -13.12 -12.35 6.04
CA PHE A 153 -12.25 -13.34 5.41
C PHE A 153 -10.76 -13.05 5.58
N LEU A 154 -10.41 -11.78 5.80
CA LEU A 154 -9.04 -11.29 5.85
C LEU A 154 -8.72 -10.71 7.22
N ASP A 155 -7.52 -10.98 7.71
CA ASP A 155 -6.98 -10.35 8.92
C ASP A 155 -6.26 -9.04 8.55
N LEU A 156 -7.06 -8.04 8.15
CA LEU A 156 -6.56 -6.73 7.72
C LEU A 156 -6.06 -5.95 8.93
N LYS A 157 -4.80 -5.54 8.90
CA LYS A 157 -4.20 -4.63 9.89
C LYS A 157 -4.36 -3.17 9.47
N GLN A 158 -4.56 -2.91 8.18
CA GLN A 158 -4.78 -1.59 7.61
C GLN A 158 -5.54 -1.70 6.30
N ALA A 159 -6.35 -0.70 5.98
CA ALA A 159 -7.02 -0.60 4.69
C ALA A 159 -6.74 0.76 4.04
N VAL A 160 -6.10 0.72 2.87
CA VAL A 160 -5.91 1.92 2.04
C VAL A 160 -7.20 2.15 1.25
N LEU A 161 -7.93 3.19 1.61
CA LEU A 161 -9.20 3.51 0.97
C LEU A 161 -9.01 3.91 -0.50
N ALA A 162 -10.01 3.61 -1.30
CA ALA A 162 -10.04 4.04 -2.69
C ALA A 162 -9.99 5.58 -2.79
N ARG A 163 -9.25 6.09 -3.77
CA ARG A 163 -8.92 7.53 -3.91
C ARG A 163 -10.09 8.39 -4.36
N GLU A 164 -11.13 7.80 -4.86
CA GLU A 164 -12.35 8.46 -5.33
C GLU A 164 -13.33 8.83 -4.21
N LEU A 165 -13.08 8.40 -2.96
CA LEU A 165 -13.96 8.71 -1.84
C LEU A 165 -13.87 10.18 -1.45
N SER A 166 -15.02 10.78 -1.21
CA SER A 166 -15.14 12.09 -0.57
C SER A 166 -14.85 12.02 0.93
N LEU A 167 -14.54 13.15 1.55
CA LEU A 167 -14.33 13.22 3.01
C LEU A 167 -15.50 12.66 3.81
N LYS A 168 -16.74 12.87 3.31
CA LYS A 168 -17.96 12.34 3.96
C LYS A 168 -18.01 10.80 3.92
N GLU A 169 -17.60 10.20 2.81
CA GLU A 169 -17.55 8.74 2.68
C GLU A 169 -16.41 8.15 3.50
N ILE A 170 -15.24 8.81 3.55
CA ILE A 170 -14.14 8.43 4.44
C ILE A 170 -14.59 8.45 5.90
N GLU A 171 -15.30 9.51 6.32
CA GLU A 171 -15.85 9.60 7.67
C GLU A 171 -16.86 8.47 7.97
N GLN A 172 -17.69 8.11 6.99
CA GLN A 172 -18.61 6.98 7.13
C GLN A 172 -17.85 5.66 7.31
N CYS A 173 -16.81 5.42 6.51
CA CYS A 173 -15.94 4.25 6.69
C CYS A 173 -15.33 4.23 8.10
N ALA A 174 -14.73 5.34 8.54
CA ALA A 174 -14.06 5.44 9.83
C ALA A 174 -14.98 5.21 11.04
N ARG A 175 -16.26 5.54 10.90
CA ARG A 175 -17.26 5.32 11.97
C ARG A 175 -17.75 3.88 12.08
N HIS A 176 -17.55 3.06 11.06
CA HIS A 176 -18.13 1.72 10.95
C HIS A 176 -17.09 0.61 10.90
N THR A 177 -15.82 0.91 11.13
CA THR A 177 -14.75 -0.09 11.16
C THR A 177 -13.74 0.21 12.26
N ASP A 178 -13.20 -0.84 12.87
CA ASP A 178 -12.05 -0.76 13.78
C ASP A 178 -10.72 -0.95 13.02
N ILE A 179 -10.77 -1.26 11.73
CA ILE A 179 -9.57 -1.38 10.90
C ILE A 179 -8.97 0.02 10.70
N PRO A 180 -7.68 0.25 11.01
CA PRO A 180 -6.99 1.49 10.70
C PRO A 180 -7.11 1.82 9.22
N LEU A 181 -7.50 3.05 8.91
CA LEU A 181 -7.70 3.51 7.54
C LEU A 181 -6.52 4.37 7.09
N GLU A 182 -6.08 4.16 5.87
CA GLU A 182 -5.07 4.96 5.19
C GLU A 182 -5.69 5.73 4.03
N VAL A 183 -5.32 6.99 3.87
CA VAL A 183 -5.76 7.85 2.77
C VAL A 183 -4.58 8.57 2.13
N PHE A 184 -4.60 8.74 0.82
CA PHE A 184 -3.63 9.56 0.12
C PHE A 184 -3.93 11.04 0.32
N VAL A 185 -2.98 11.77 0.90
CA VAL A 185 -3.06 13.24 1.08
C VAL A 185 -2.19 13.99 0.08
N HIS A 186 -1.23 13.31 -0.55
CA HIS A 186 -0.35 13.85 -1.58
C HIS A 186 -0.05 12.80 -2.65
N GLY A 187 0.03 13.22 -3.89
CA GLY A 187 0.43 12.37 -5.01
C GLY A 187 -0.23 12.76 -6.33
N ALA A 188 0.07 12.00 -7.36
CA ALA A 188 -0.49 12.22 -8.67
C ALA A 188 -1.96 11.78 -8.73
N LEU A 189 -2.84 12.68 -9.21
CA LEU A 189 -4.24 12.35 -9.39
C LEU A 189 -4.41 11.20 -10.39
N CYS A 190 -5.24 10.22 -10.03
CA CYS A 190 -5.70 9.16 -10.91
C CYS A 190 -7.18 9.38 -11.23
N VAL A 191 -7.54 9.39 -12.51
CA VAL A 191 -8.92 9.66 -12.96
C VAL A 191 -9.77 8.38 -13.07
N ALA A 192 -9.16 7.21 -12.95
CA ALA A 192 -9.86 5.93 -12.98
C ALA A 192 -10.26 5.48 -11.56
N TYR A 193 -11.28 4.65 -11.48
CA TYR A 193 -11.61 3.94 -10.25
C TYR A 193 -10.45 3.04 -9.83
N SER A 194 -10.12 3.09 -8.54
CA SER A 194 -9.03 2.30 -7.96
C SER A 194 -9.23 0.80 -8.22
N GLY A 195 -8.22 0.13 -8.78
CA GLY A 195 -8.27 -1.31 -9.09
C GLY A 195 -9.13 -1.71 -10.30
N GLN A 196 -9.81 -0.76 -10.97
CA GLN A 196 -10.75 -1.04 -12.07
C GLN A 196 -10.32 -0.41 -13.40
N CYS A 197 -9.06 0.03 -13.52
CA CYS A 197 -8.59 0.72 -14.71
C CYS A 197 -8.20 -0.26 -15.82
N LEU A 198 -8.87 -0.14 -16.97
CA LEU A 198 -8.57 -0.88 -18.21
C LEU A 198 -7.98 0.01 -19.31
N THR A 199 -7.76 1.31 -19.06
CA THR A 199 -7.36 2.27 -20.09
C THR A 199 -6.04 1.89 -20.76
N SER A 200 -5.01 1.57 -19.99
CA SER A 200 -3.69 1.19 -20.55
C SER A 200 -3.74 -0.14 -21.29
N GLU A 201 -4.59 -1.06 -20.86
CA GLU A 201 -4.78 -2.36 -21.50
C GLU A 201 -5.52 -2.21 -22.83
N SER A 202 -6.59 -1.44 -22.86
CA SER A 202 -7.40 -1.17 -24.05
C SER A 202 -6.60 -0.44 -25.14
N LEU A 203 -5.77 0.54 -24.77
CA LEU A 203 -5.01 1.36 -25.71
C LEU A 203 -3.65 0.79 -26.10
N GLY A 204 -3.05 -0.05 -25.28
CA GLY A 204 -1.66 -0.50 -25.49
C GLY A 204 -1.36 -1.89 -25.00
N GLN A 205 -2.37 -2.73 -24.74
CA GLN A 205 -2.26 -4.10 -24.24
C GLN A 205 -1.41 -4.23 -22.95
N ARG A 206 -1.41 -3.16 -22.12
CA ARG A 206 -0.62 -3.07 -20.87
C ARG A 206 -1.56 -2.96 -19.69
N SER A 207 -1.70 -4.03 -18.94
CA SER A 207 -2.63 -4.06 -17.81
C SER A 207 -2.12 -3.24 -16.60
N ALA A 208 -2.86 -2.19 -16.25
CA ALA A 208 -2.58 -1.40 -15.06
C ALA A 208 -2.71 -2.23 -13.77
N ASN A 209 -3.60 -3.22 -13.77
CA ASN A 209 -3.82 -4.13 -12.64
C ASN A 209 -2.74 -5.23 -12.53
N ARG A 210 -1.83 -5.26 -13.51
CA ARG A 210 -0.69 -6.18 -13.56
C ARG A 210 0.67 -5.46 -13.49
N GLY A 211 0.67 -4.20 -13.07
CA GLY A 211 1.90 -3.43 -12.88
C GLY A 211 2.39 -2.67 -14.12
N GLU A 212 1.61 -2.66 -15.21
CA GLU A 212 2.04 -2.10 -16.49
C GLU A 212 1.29 -0.84 -16.89
N CYS A 213 0.83 -0.03 -15.93
CA CYS A 213 0.17 1.23 -16.21
C CYS A 213 1.04 2.13 -17.10
N ALA A 214 0.54 2.44 -18.30
CA ALA A 214 1.20 3.34 -19.24
C ALA A 214 0.92 4.81 -18.98
N GLN A 215 0.09 5.14 -17.98
CA GLN A 215 -0.46 6.48 -17.75
C GLN A 215 -1.15 7.07 -18.99
N ALA A 216 -1.80 6.23 -19.77
CA ALA A 216 -2.47 6.64 -21.01
C ALA A 216 -3.47 7.78 -20.77
N CYS A 217 -4.14 7.82 -19.62
CA CYS A 217 -5.05 8.91 -19.23
C CYS A 217 -4.41 10.30 -19.13
N ARG A 218 -3.07 10.41 -19.23
CA ARG A 218 -2.30 11.66 -19.18
C ARG A 218 -1.65 12.03 -20.52
N MET A 219 -1.88 11.22 -21.53
CA MET A 219 -1.36 11.52 -22.87
C MET A 219 -2.25 12.56 -23.56
N PRO A 220 -1.71 13.37 -24.48
CA PRO A 220 -2.52 14.25 -25.30
C PRO A 220 -3.39 13.40 -26.24
N TYR A 221 -4.67 13.72 -26.27
CA TYR A 221 -5.64 13.16 -27.21
C TYR A 221 -6.01 14.26 -28.21
N ALA A 222 -5.99 13.92 -29.50
CA ALA A 222 -6.43 14.80 -30.58
C ALA A 222 -7.92 14.65 -30.87
#